data_36e68e67ca12b7c4d95e0544b7efff26
#
_entry.id   36e68e67ca12b7c4d95e0544b7efff26
#
_cell.length_a   1.000
_cell.length_b   1.000
_cell.length_c   1.000
_cell.angle_alpha   90.00
_cell.angle_beta   90.00
_cell.angle_gamma   90.00
#
_symmetry.space_group_name_H-M   'P 1'
#
loop_
_entity.id
_entity.type
_entity.pdbx_description
1 polymer ?
#
loop_
_entity_poly.entity_id
_entity_poly.type
_entity_poly.pdbx_seq_one_letter_code
_entity_poly.pdbx_strand_id
1 'polypeptide(L)'
;MAFTEILPGIHYVGVNDRTTTRFESLWSLPYGVSYNSYLVIDEKVALIDTVEVSFGEQFIDNIRAILKDRPIDYLVVDHMEPDHSSSIKTLRLLYPEMQIVGNAKTLQMLDGYYGIHTLTREVKEGESISLGQKNLSFYMAPMVHWPEVMVTYCPEHKVLFSADAFGTFGALNGGILDSQLSLDHFWDEMRRYYACIVGKYGAPVQKALQKLSGLPIETICSTHGPVWQQKIGRVIGIYDQLSRYEGEPGVVIAYGSMYGNTAQMAEKIARELTVQGVKNIIVYNLSYADISNVIRDIFKYDTLIVGSPTYNGELFPEVGSLLQKISERCIPCRKFALSLIHI
;
A
#
# COMPACT_ATOMS: atom_id res chain seq x y z
N MET A 1 18.02 -11.51 17.64
CA MET A 1 17.17 -10.54 18.36
C MET A 1 17.47 -9.08 17.97
N ALA A 2 18.70 -8.67 17.77
CA ALA A 2 18.99 -7.28 17.33
C ALA A 2 18.46 -6.91 15.93
N PHE A 3 18.11 -7.88 15.13
CA PHE A 3 17.74 -7.70 13.72
C PHE A 3 16.33 -7.09 13.52
N THR A 4 15.42 -7.27 14.48
CA THR A 4 14.05 -6.76 14.41
C THR A 4 13.83 -5.42 15.09
N GLU A 5 14.80 -4.94 15.87
CA GLU A 5 14.70 -3.64 16.55
C GLU A 5 14.99 -2.51 15.56
N ILE A 6 13.98 -1.66 15.34
CA ILE A 6 14.03 -0.50 14.43
C ILE A 6 14.66 0.69 15.16
N LEU A 7 14.17 0.93 16.38
CA LEU A 7 14.61 1.97 17.31
C LEU A 7 14.44 1.44 18.74
N PRO A 8 15.04 2.04 19.77
CA PRO A 8 14.96 1.54 21.14
C PRO A 8 13.53 1.29 21.62
N GLY A 9 13.20 0.01 21.81
CA GLY A 9 11.87 -0.45 22.21
C GLY A 9 10.81 -0.45 21.10
N ILE A 10 11.18 -0.24 19.83
CA ILE A 10 10.28 -0.39 18.67
C ILE A 10 10.81 -1.53 17.80
N HIS A 11 10.00 -2.58 17.67
CA HIS A 11 10.40 -3.82 16.99
C HIS A 11 9.44 -4.18 15.87
N TYR A 12 10.00 -4.68 14.78
CA TYR A 12 9.25 -5.32 13.71
C TYR A 12 8.91 -6.76 14.08
N VAL A 13 7.66 -7.16 13.94
CA VAL A 13 7.17 -8.52 14.19
C VAL A 13 6.38 -9.11 13.02
N GLY A 14 6.38 -8.42 11.89
CA GLY A 14 5.67 -8.85 10.68
C GLY A 14 6.23 -10.11 10.03
N VAL A 15 5.63 -10.46 8.89
CA VAL A 15 5.94 -11.68 8.13
C VAL A 15 6.12 -11.38 6.65
N ASN A 16 6.77 -12.29 5.92
CA ASN A 16 6.94 -12.23 4.47
C ASN A 16 6.17 -13.35 3.80
N ASP A 17 5.25 -13.01 2.92
CA ASP A 17 4.53 -13.95 2.07
C ASP A 17 5.16 -13.99 0.66
N ARG A 18 5.63 -15.16 0.27
CA ARG A 18 6.17 -15.46 -1.07
C ARG A 18 5.36 -16.52 -1.81
N THR A 19 4.21 -16.88 -1.26
CA THR A 19 3.37 -17.97 -1.73
C THR A 19 2.05 -17.49 -2.34
N THR A 20 1.49 -16.41 -1.83
CA THR A 20 0.30 -15.78 -2.39
C THR A 20 0.65 -15.17 -3.75
N THR A 21 -0.11 -15.58 -4.76
CA THR A 21 0.13 -15.17 -6.15
C THR A 21 -0.56 -13.86 -6.53
N ARG A 22 -1.62 -13.47 -5.78
CA ARG A 22 -2.41 -12.27 -6.03
C ARG A 22 -2.86 -11.60 -4.75
N PHE A 23 -2.57 -10.32 -4.60
CA PHE A 23 -3.12 -9.43 -3.57
C PHE A 23 -4.59 -9.14 -3.88
N GLU A 24 -5.47 -9.15 -2.86
CA GLU A 24 -6.93 -9.00 -3.03
C GLU A 24 -7.54 -9.94 -4.10
N SER A 25 -6.89 -11.08 -4.40
CA SER A 25 -7.23 -11.98 -5.52
C SER A 25 -7.20 -11.33 -6.91
N LEU A 26 -6.70 -10.12 -7.04
CA LEU A 26 -6.68 -9.31 -8.27
C LEU A 26 -5.27 -9.04 -8.79
N TRP A 27 -4.37 -8.57 -7.94
CA TRP A 27 -3.09 -7.99 -8.33
C TRP A 27 -1.95 -8.98 -8.15
N SER A 28 -1.22 -9.27 -9.20
CA SER A 28 -0.12 -10.24 -9.15
C SER A 28 0.98 -9.82 -8.18
N LEU A 29 1.61 -10.79 -7.52
CA LEU A 29 2.67 -10.59 -6.55
C LEU A 29 3.99 -11.29 -6.99
N PRO A 30 4.65 -10.83 -8.06
CA PRO A 30 5.86 -11.47 -8.57
C PRO A 30 7.02 -11.45 -7.57
N TYR A 31 7.02 -10.48 -6.64
CA TYR A 31 8.01 -10.34 -5.57
C TYR A 31 7.44 -10.68 -4.18
N GLY A 32 6.25 -11.29 -4.12
CA GLY A 32 5.53 -11.51 -2.86
C GLY A 32 5.02 -10.22 -2.22
N VAL A 33 4.73 -10.28 -0.93
CA VAL A 33 4.30 -9.14 -0.10
C VAL A 33 4.79 -9.33 1.33
N SER A 34 5.02 -8.27 2.07
CA SER A 34 5.19 -8.33 3.52
C SER A 34 3.93 -7.84 4.23
N TYR A 35 3.55 -8.49 5.32
CA TYR A 35 2.53 -8.00 6.25
C TYR A 35 3.25 -7.56 7.50
N ASN A 36 3.31 -6.25 7.71
CA ASN A 36 4.11 -5.65 8.76
C ASN A 36 3.26 -5.35 9.98
N SER A 37 3.80 -5.65 11.14
CA SER A 37 3.25 -5.30 12.44
C SER A 37 4.40 -4.92 13.35
N TYR A 38 4.12 -4.10 14.38
CA TYR A 38 5.17 -3.49 15.19
C TYR A 38 4.83 -3.54 16.66
N LEU A 39 5.82 -3.87 17.49
CA LEU A 39 5.73 -3.74 18.96
C LEU A 39 6.35 -2.41 19.39
N VAL A 40 5.64 -1.68 20.22
CA VAL A 40 6.16 -0.52 20.96
C VAL A 40 6.21 -0.89 22.42
N ILE A 41 7.42 -1.03 22.96
CA ILE A 41 7.68 -1.55 24.29
C ILE A 41 8.15 -0.40 25.19
N ASP A 42 7.43 -0.25 26.31
CA ASP A 42 7.75 0.69 27.38
C ASP A 42 7.27 0.08 28.71
N GLU A 43 6.78 0.87 29.69
CA GLU A 43 6.08 0.33 30.89
C GLU A 43 4.89 -0.51 30.46
N LYS A 44 4.14 -0.06 29.44
CA LYS A 44 3.12 -0.84 28.75
C LYS A 44 3.60 -1.23 27.35
N VAL A 45 2.98 -2.28 26.82
CA VAL A 45 3.25 -2.80 25.48
C VAL A 45 2.07 -2.50 24.55
N ALA A 46 2.35 -1.86 23.42
CA ALA A 46 1.40 -1.74 22.31
C ALA A 46 1.88 -2.56 21.11
N LEU A 47 0.93 -3.27 20.50
CA LEU A 47 1.09 -3.89 19.19
C LEU A 47 0.32 -3.03 18.18
N ILE A 48 0.94 -2.71 17.05
CA ILE A 48 0.34 -1.91 15.97
C ILE A 48 0.01 -2.84 14.81
N ASP A 49 -1.27 -2.95 14.49
CA ASP A 49 -1.87 -3.84 13.51
C ASP A 49 -1.50 -5.32 13.71
N THR A 50 -2.01 -6.20 12.88
CA THR A 50 -1.68 -7.63 12.87
C THR A 50 -1.23 -8.05 11.47
N VAL A 51 -1.27 -9.34 11.18
CA VAL A 51 -0.93 -9.90 9.87
C VAL A 51 -2.05 -10.81 9.38
N GLU A 52 -1.99 -11.17 8.11
CA GLU A 52 -2.88 -12.14 7.47
C GLU A 52 -2.85 -13.47 8.24
N VAL A 53 -4.04 -14.08 8.44
CA VAL A 53 -4.25 -15.21 9.36
C VAL A 53 -3.45 -16.46 9.00
N SER A 54 -3.15 -16.70 7.72
CA SER A 54 -2.33 -17.84 7.29
C SER A 54 -0.92 -17.82 7.85
N PHE A 55 -0.44 -16.63 8.26
CA PHE A 55 0.87 -16.41 8.88
C PHE A 55 0.79 -16.20 10.40
N GLY A 56 -0.39 -16.44 10.99
CA GLY A 56 -0.66 -16.17 12.39
C GLY A 56 0.28 -16.90 13.37
N GLU A 57 0.65 -18.15 13.08
CA GLU A 57 1.60 -18.91 13.91
C GLU A 57 2.98 -18.24 13.94
N GLN A 58 3.55 -17.96 12.75
CA GLN A 58 4.83 -17.27 12.64
C GLN A 58 4.81 -15.89 13.31
N PHE A 59 3.71 -15.16 13.15
CA PHE A 59 3.50 -13.86 13.79
C PHE A 59 3.54 -13.95 15.32
N ILE A 60 2.83 -14.92 15.91
CA ILE A 60 2.82 -15.15 17.35
C ILE A 60 4.21 -15.52 17.84
N ASP A 61 4.94 -16.35 17.10
CA ASP A 61 6.32 -16.72 17.46
C ASP A 61 7.26 -15.51 17.41
N ASN A 62 7.11 -14.62 16.44
CA ASN A 62 7.87 -13.36 16.37
C ASN A 62 7.60 -12.48 17.60
N ILE A 63 6.34 -12.34 18.02
CA ILE A 63 5.95 -11.59 19.22
C ILE A 63 6.56 -12.22 20.45
N ARG A 64 6.39 -13.53 20.65
CA ARG A 64 6.89 -14.26 21.81
C ARG A 64 8.42 -14.24 21.93
N ALA A 65 9.12 -14.27 20.80
CA ALA A 65 10.58 -14.17 20.78
C ALA A 65 11.09 -12.88 21.43
N ILE A 66 10.31 -11.79 21.35
CA ILE A 66 10.64 -10.49 21.92
C ILE A 66 10.06 -10.33 23.32
N LEU A 67 8.75 -10.52 23.47
CA LEU A 67 8.04 -10.26 24.72
C LEU A 67 8.25 -11.35 25.78
N LYS A 68 8.51 -12.59 25.37
CA LYS A 68 8.53 -13.77 26.26
C LYS A 68 7.17 -13.92 26.94
N ASP A 69 7.13 -13.77 28.26
CA ASP A 69 5.92 -13.87 29.09
C ASP A 69 5.24 -12.52 29.35
N ARG A 70 5.78 -11.43 28.80
CA ARG A 70 5.21 -10.10 29.00
C ARG A 70 3.91 -9.96 28.21
N PRO A 71 2.80 -9.46 28.82
CA PRO A 71 1.54 -9.27 28.14
C PRO A 71 1.60 -8.11 27.13
N ILE A 72 0.64 -8.11 26.20
CA ILE A 72 0.32 -6.97 25.36
C ILE A 72 -0.82 -6.19 26.04
N ASP A 73 -0.59 -4.92 26.37
CA ASP A 73 -1.60 -4.07 27.00
C ASP A 73 -2.58 -3.53 25.97
N TYR A 74 -2.08 -3.12 24.81
CA TYR A 74 -2.86 -2.51 23.72
C TYR A 74 -2.61 -3.17 22.38
N LEU A 75 -3.67 -3.43 21.61
CA LEU A 75 -3.61 -3.63 20.19
C LEU A 75 -4.20 -2.39 19.52
N VAL A 76 -3.38 -1.60 18.87
CA VAL A 76 -3.81 -0.46 18.04
C VAL A 76 -4.11 -1.00 16.65
N VAL A 77 -5.33 -0.72 16.15
CA VAL A 77 -5.76 -1.13 14.82
C VAL A 77 -5.88 0.13 13.96
N ASP A 78 -4.85 0.40 13.18
CA ASP A 78 -4.82 1.52 12.24
C ASP A 78 -5.63 1.20 10.98
N HIS A 79 -5.73 -0.10 10.60
CA HIS A 79 -6.47 -0.55 9.43
C HIS A 79 -7.18 -1.90 9.66
N MET A 80 -8.43 -2.02 9.15
CA MET A 80 -9.29 -3.18 9.38
C MET A 80 -9.33 -4.17 8.21
N GLU A 81 -8.58 -3.94 7.14
CA GLU A 81 -8.47 -4.94 6.07
C GLU A 81 -7.96 -6.27 6.63
N PRO A 82 -8.50 -7.42 6.17
CA PRO A 82 -8.19 -8.72 6.77
C PRO A 82 -6.73 -9.09 6.84
N ASP A 83 -5.88 -8.63 5.92
CA ASP A 83 -4.45 -8.86 5.95
C ASP A 83 -3.71 -8.12 7.08
N HIS A 84 -4.38 -7.16 7.75
CA HIS A 84 -3.91 -6.46 8.95
C HIS A 84 -4.75 -6.73 10.18
N SER A 85 -5.89 -7.40 10.04
CA SER A 85 -6.83 -7.57 11.15
C SER A 85 -7.25 -9.03 11.41
N SER A 86 -7.05 -9.96 10.48
CA SER A 86 -7.56 -11.33 10.64
C SER A 86 -6.91 -12.14 11.77
N SER A 87 -5.73 -11.76 12.25
CA SER A 87 -5.10 -12.38 13.41
C SER A 87 -5.61 -11.86 14.77
N ILE A 88 -6.50 -10.86 14.80
CA ILE A 88 -7.03 -10.25 16.05
C ILE A 88 -7.71 -11.28 16.95
N LYS A 89 -8.52 -12.20 16.40
CA LYS A 89 -9.17 -13.24 17.19
C LYS A 89 -8.18 -14.14 17.93
N THR A 90 -7.11 -14.52 17.26
CA THR A 90 -6.05 -15.35 17.86
C THR A 90 -5.33 -14.60 18.97
N LEU A 91 -5.00 -13.33 18.75
CA LEU A 91 -4.38 -12.48 19.77
C LEU A 91 -5.28 -12.31 20.99
N ARG A 92 -6.58 -12.10 20.80
CA ARG A 92 -7.56 -11.98 21.92
C ARG A 92 -7.60 -13.25 22.77
N LEU A 93 -7.48 -14.42 22.16
CA LEU A 93 -7.43 -15.69 22.92
C LEU A 93 -6.14 -15.84 23.72
N LEU A 94 -5.01 -15.38 23.18
CA LEU A 94 -3.70 -15.50 23.83
C LEU A 94 -3.45 -14.38 24.87
N TYR A 95 -4.02 -13.20 24.66
CA TYR A 95 -3.90 -12.02 25.49
C TYR A 95 -5.29 -11.50 25.89
N PRO A 96 -6.02 -12.21 26.79
CA PRO A 96 -7.43 -11.92 27.07
C PRO A 96 -7.67 -10.54 27.68
N GLU A 97 -6.70 -9.96 28.37
CA GLU A 97 -6.78 -8.63 29.00
C GLU A 97 -6.35 -7.48 28.05
N MET A 98 -5.85 -7.81 26.85
CA MET A 98 -5.42 -6.82 25.86
C MET A 98 -6.58 -5.93 25.43
N GLN A 99 -6.42 -4.61 25.55
CA GLN A 99 -7.40 -3.63 25.08
C GLN A 99 -7.17 -3.31 23.59
N ILE A 100 -8.22 -3.41 22.79
CA ILE A 100 -8.16 -3.06 21.36
C ILE A 100 -8.52 -1.58 21.19
N VAL A 101 -7.63 -0.85 20.54
CA VAL A 101 -7.70 0.61 20.34
C VAL A 101 -7.96 0.89 18.87
N GLY A 102 -8.95 1.71 18.57
CA GLY A 102 -9.28 2.15 17.21
C GLY A 102 -10.29 3.28 17.23
N ASN A 103 -10.58 3.87 16.09
CA ASN A 103 -11.66 4.86 16.03
C ASN A 103 -13.05 4.19 15.98
N ALA A 104 -14.11 4.98 16.04
CA ALA A 104 -15.48 4.47 16.09
C ALA A 104 -15.82 3.51 14.93
N LYS A 105 -15.33 3.77 13.71
CA LYS A 105 -15.56 2.90 12.54
C LYS A 105 -14.75 1.61 12.65
N THR A 106 -13.51 1.69 13.10
CA THR A 106 -12.67 0.52 13.38
C THR A 106 -13.38 -0.42 14.36
N LEU A 107 -13.92 0.11 15.47
CA LEU A 107 -14.63 -0.67 16.47
C LEU A 107 -15.94 -1.26 15.94
N GLN A 108 -16.67 -0.52 15.10
CA GLN A 108 -17.85 -1.03 14.41
C GLN A 108 -17.51 -2.21 13.46
N MET A 109 -16.41 -2.08 12.69
CA MET A 109 -15.97 -3.15 11.79
C MET A 109 -15.42 -4.35 12.56
N LEU A 110 -14.74 -4.12 13.69
CA LEU A 110 -14.24 -5.15 14.59
C LEU A 110 -15.39 -6.03 15.12
N ASP A 111 -16.49 -5.42 15.54
CA ASP A 111 -17.70 -6.15 15.94
C ASP A 111 -18.32 -6.89 14.76
N GLY A 112 -18.46 -6.24 13.60
CA GLY A 112 -19.02 -6.83 12.39
C GLY A 112 -18.24 -8.03 11.85
N TYR A 113 -16.91 -7.94 11.79
CA TYR A 113 -16.06 -9.00 11.24
C TYR A 113 -15.76 -10.11 12.24
N TYR A 114 -15.56 -9.74 13.50
CA TYR A 114 -14.99 -10.65 14.49
C TYR A 114 -15.89 -10.89 15.70
N GLY A 115 -16.98 -10.14 15.88
CA GLY A 115 -17.86 -10.23 17.05
C GLY A 115 -17.18 -9.74 18.34
N ILE A 116 -16.20 -8.85 18.25
CA ILE A 116 -15.43 -8.33 19.39
C ILE A 116 -15.92 -6.91 19.70
N HIS A 117 -16.54 -6.74 20.87
CA HIS A 117 -17.10 -5.48 21.35
C HIS A 117 -16.74 -5.17 22.82
N THR A 118 -15.91 -6.01 23.44
CA THR A 118 -15.45 -5.82 24.83
C THR A 118 -13.95 -5.54 24.89
N LEU A 119 -13.51 -4.86 25.94
CA LEU A 119 -12.12 -4.42 26.11
C LEU A 119 -11.63 -3.64 24.87
N THR A 120 -12.48 -2.73 24.43
CA THR A 120 -12.19 -1.82 23.31
C THR A 120 -12.03 -0.40 23.86
N ARG A 121 -11.26 0.42 23.16
CA ARG A 121 -11.06 1.84 23.45
C ARG A 121 -11.19 2.65 22.16
N GLU A 122 -12.21 3.48 22.11
CA GLU A 122 -12.32 4.45 21.04
C GLU A 122 -11.31 5.59 21.23
N VAL A 123 -10.68 5.99 20.12
CA VAL A 123 -9.79 7.15 20.05
C VAL A 123 -10.22 8.08 18.93
N LYS A 124 -9.92 9.38 19.11
CA LYS A 124 -10.29 10.46 18.18
C LYS A 124 -9.05 11.17 17.68
N GLU A 125 -9.26 12.06 16.71
CA GLU A 125 -8.23 12.93 16.14
C GLU A 125 -7.43 13.64 17.22
N GLY A 126 -6.09 13.44 17.22
CA GLY A 126 -5.18 14.10 18.15
C GLY A 126 -5.16 13.53 19.57
N GLU A 127 -5.98 12.53 19.89
CA GLU A 127 -5.88 11.84 21.19
C GLU A 127 -4.59 11.02 21.28
N SER A 128 -4.16 10.77 22.53
CA SER A 128 -2.95 9.99 22.81
C SER A 128 -3.16 8.97 23.92
N ILE A 129 -2.38 7.89 23.84
CA ILE A 129 -2.24 6.89 24.89
C ILE A 129 -0.79 6.89 25.38
N SER A 130 -0.59 6.98 26.70
CA SER A 130 0.73 6.82 27.29
C SER A 130 1.06 5.37 27.53
N LEU A 131 2.28 4.97 27.15
CA LEU A 131 2.85 3.65 27.45
C LEU A 131 3.86 3.71 28.62
N GLY A 132 4.11 4.90 29.16
CA GLY A 132 5.11 5.23 30.16
C GLY A 132 5.90 6.46 29.71
N GLN A 133 7.09 6.28 29.18
CA GLN A 133 7.92 7.35 28.59
C GLN A 133 7.54 7.65 27.12
N LYS A 134 6.88 6.70 26.44
CA LYS A 134 6.42 6.84 25.05
C LYS A 134 4.93 7.10 25.01
N ASN A 135 4.52 7.94 24.06
CA ASN A 135 3.11 8.22 23.76
C ASN A 135 2.78 7.79 22.34
N LEU A 136 1.55 7.33 22.14
CA LEU A 136 1.00 7.03 20.83
C LEU A 136 -0.14 8.02 20.56
N SER A 137 0.03 8.88 19.57
CA SER A 137 -0.95 9.89 19.14
C SER A 137 -1.62 9.47 17.84
N PHE A 138 -2.92 9.65 17.72
CA PHE A 138 -3.74 9.13 16.64
C PHE A 138 -4.22 10.24 15.71
N TYR A 139 -4.06 10.02 14.39
CA TYR A 139 -4.51 10.95 13.36
C TYR A 139 -5.37 10.21 12.35
N MET A 140 -6.59 10.69 12.11
CA MET A 140 -7.52 10.05 11.18
C MET A 140 -7.11 10.32 9.74
N ALA A 141 -7.04 9.25 8.94
CA ALA A 141 -6.71 9.28 7.52
C ALA A 141 -7.80 8.57 6.67
N PRO A 142 -9.07 8.98 6.80
CA PRO A 142 -10.17 8.26 6.18
C PRO A 142 -10.01 8.20 4.66
N MET A 143 -10.33 7.06 4.08
CA MET A 143 -10.19 6.74 2.65
C MET A 143 -8.74 6.70 2.15
N VAL A 144 -7.78 6.43 3.05
CA VAL A 144 -6.40 6.10 2.67
C VAL A 144 -6.08 4.65 3.11
N HIS A 145 -6.70 3.56 2.55
CA HIS A 145 -7.69 3.64 1.47
C HIS A 145 -9.13 3.29 1.91
N TRP A 146 -9.36 2.89 3.14
CA TRP A 146 -10.67 2.57 3.72
C TRP A 146 -11.17 3.68 4.67
N PRO A 147 -12.50 3.69 4.98
CA PRO A 147 -13.10 4.83 5.70
C PRO A 147 -12.69 4.94 7.17
N GLU A 148 -12.20 3.86 7.79
CA GLU A 148 -11.78 3.81 9.19
C GLU A 148 -10.29 4.09 9.39
N VAL A 149 -9.49 4.14 8.32
CA VAL A 149 -8.03 4.25 8.45
C VAL A 149 -7.62 5.43 9.32
N MET A 150 -6.73 5.15 10.26
CA MET A 150 -5.99 6.12 11.03
C MET A 150 -4.49 5.81 10.95
N VAL A 151 -3.67 6.71 11.42
CA VAL A 151 -2.22 6.52 11.57
C VAL A 151 -1.83 6.82 13.00
N THR A 152 -0.84 6.11 13.49
CA THR A 152 -0.33 6.24 14.86
C THR A 152 1.04 6.88 14.84
N TYR A 153 1.27 7.90 15.67
CA TYR A 153 2.54 8.61 15.74
C TYR A 153 3.14 8.53 17.15
N CYS A 154 4.43 8.17 17.22
CA CYS A 154 5.21 8.18 18.46
C CYS A 154 6.16 9.39 18.44
N PRO A 155 5.84 10.49 19.15
CA PRO A 155 6.60 11.73 19.07
C PRO A 155 8.04 11.62 19.63
N GLU A 156 8.25 10.81 20.65
CA GLU A 156 9.56 10.66 21.30
C GLU A 156 10.61 10.06 20.35
N HIS A 157 10.15 9.23 19.42
CA HIS A 157 11.00 8.60 18.42
C HIS A 157 10.76 9.12 16.99
N LYS A 158 9.81 10.06 16.82
CA LYS A 158 9.42 10.62 15.51
C LYS A 158 9.04 9.54 14.48
N VAL A 159 8.35 8.49 14.95
CA VAL A 159 7.92 7.34 14.17
C VAL A 159 6.46 7.48 13.80
N LEU A 160 6.17 7.34 12.51
CA LEU A 160 4.81 7.23 11.98
C LEU A 160 4.53 5.77 11.63
N PHE A 161 3.56 5.16 12.27
CA PHE A 161 2.90 3.93 11.83
C PHE A 161 1.76 4.35 10.91
N SER A 162 1.88 4.04 9.63
CA SER A 162 1.12 4.73 8.59
C SER A 162 0.00 3.91 7.98
N ALA A 163 -0.36 2.78 8.59
CA ALA A 163 -1.21 1.79 7.93
C ALA A 163 -0.67 1.51 6.50
N ASP A 164 -1.53 1.43 5.51
CA ASP A 164 -1.17 1.17 4.12
C ASP A 164 -0.50 2.34 3.39
N ALA A 165 -0.59 3.55 3.95
CA ALA A 165 0.09 4.68 3.36
C ALA A 165 1.60 4.44 3.32
N PHE A 166 2.22 4.81 2.19
CA PHE A 166 3.65 4.59 1.91
C PHE A 166 4.07 3.12 1.77
N GLY A 167 3.08 2.22 1.70
CA GLY A 167 3.27 0.80 1.47
C GLY A 167 3.71 0.48 0.04
N THR A 168 4.20 -0.73 -0.14
CA THR A 168 4.65 -1.26 -1.43
C THR A 168 4.42 -2.77 -1.49
N PHE A 169 4.09 -3.31 -2.65
CA PHE A 169 4.24 -4.74 -2.87
C PHE A 169 5.71 -5.15 -2.76
N GLY A 170 5.94 -6.45 -2.56
CA GLY A 170 7.25 -7.03 -2.41
C GLY A 170 7.56 -7.48 -0.98
N ALA A 171 7.97 -8.73 -0.84
CA ALA A 171 8.47 -9.28 0.41
C ALA A 171 9.87 -8.74 0.71
N LEU A 172 10.19 -8.58 1.99
CA LEU A 172 11.48 -8.07 2.43
C LEU A 172 12.59 -9.13 2.25
N ASN A 173 13.73 -8.72 1.69
CA ASN A 173 14.83 -9.61 1.32
C ASN A 173 15.97 -9.54 2.34
N GLY A 174 15.75 -10.08 3.53
CA GLY A 174 16.78 -10.20 4.56
C GLY A 174 16.91 -8.98 5.48
N GLY A 175 16.61 -7.77 5.04
CA GLY A 175 16.54 -6.55 5.86
C GLY A 175 15.10 -6.11 6.08
N ILE A 176 14.88 -5.15 6.99
CA ILE A 176 13.60 -4.49 7.22
C ILE A 176 13.67 -2.99 6.93
N LEU A 177 14.85 -2.39 7.07
CA LEU A 177 15.06 -0.96 6.82
C LEU A 177 15.40 -0.71 5.35
N ASP A 178 15.02 0.43 4.82
CA ASP A 178 15.37 0.90 3.48
C ASP A 178 16.90 0.98 3.25
N SER A 179 17.68 1.14 4.31
CA SER A 179 19.14 1.12 4.30
C SER A 179 19.76 -0.29 4.19
N GLN A 180 18.98 -1.33 4.44
CA GLN A 180 19.43 -2.73 4.44
C GLN A 180 19.03 -3.50 3.18
N LEU A 181 18.24 -2.88 2.30
CA LEU A 181 17.62 -3.51 1.15
C LEU A 181 18.10 -2.89 -0.17
N SER A 182 18.15 -3.70 -1.24
CA SER A 182 18.13 -3.17 -2.60
C SER A 182 16.73 -2.67 -2.90
N LEU A 183 16.61 -1.37 -3.22
CA LEU A 183 15.32 -0.70 -3.39
C LEU A 183 14.87 -0.63 -4.85
N ASP A 184 15.60 -1.21 -5.79
CA ASP A 184 15.36 -1.01 -7.22
C ASP A 184 13.92 -1.37 -7.63
N HIS A 185 13.46 -2.56 -7.27
CA HIS A 185 12.10 -2.98 -7.59
C HIS A 185 11.03 -2.32 -6.70
N PHE A 186 11.35 -1.94 -5.45
CA PHE A 186 10.39 -1.35 -4.52
C PHE A 186 9.85 0.00 -5.00
N TRP A 187 10.60 0.78 -5.79
CA TRP A 187 10.11 2.04 -6.33
C TRP A 187 8.98 1.87 -7.34
N ASP A 188 9.07 0.87 -8.21
CA ASP A 188 8.00 0.56 -9.15
C ASP A 188 6.86 -0.19 -8.47
N GLU A 189 7.16 -1.06 -7.50
CA GLU A 189 6.15 -1.74 -6.68
C GLU A 189 5.36 -0.76 -5.79
N MET A 190 5.97 0.30 -5.25
CA MET A 190 5.26 1.38 -4.55
C MET A 190 4.28 2.11 -5.47
N ARG A 191 4.72 2.48 -6.67
CA ARG A 191 3.82 3.11 -7.65
C ARG A 191 2.69 2.17 -8.05
N ARG A 192 2.99 0.87 -8.22
CA ARG A 192 2.01 -0.14 -8.56
C ARG A 192 1.01 -0.36 -7.43
N TYR A 193 1.49 -0.46 -6.19
CA TYR A 193 0.66 -0.52 -4.99
C TYR A 193 -0.27 0.70 -4.91
N TYR A 194 0.30 1.90 -4.98
CA TYR A 194 -0.48 3.12 -4.97
C TYR A 194 -1.57 3.12 -6.07
N ALA A 195 -1.20 2.85 -7.32
CA ALA A 195 -2.11 2.89 -8.45
C ALA A 195 -3.23 1.84 -8.38
N CYS A 196 -2.95 0.66 -7.82
CA CYS A 196 -3.92 -0.43 -7.68
C CYS A 196 -4.85 -0.26 -6.48
N ILE A 197 -4.32 0.15 -5.33
CA ILE A 197 -4.97 0.14 -4.02
C ILE A 197 -5.49 1.53 -3.64
N VAL A 198 -4.65 2.56 -3.72
CA VAL A 198 -4.95 3.92 -3.24
C VAL A 198 -5.45 4.85 -4.34
N GLY A 199 -5.18 4.53 -5.61
CA GLY A 199 -5.23 5.43 -6.76
C GLY A 199 -6.48 6.28 -6.96
N LYS A 200 -7.67 5.82 -6.53
CA LYS A 200 -8.92 6.57 -6.56
C LYS A 200 -8.95 7.75 -5.56
N TYR A 201 -8.17 7.66 -4.48
CA TYR A 201 -8.31 8.47 -3.29
C TYR A 201 -7.27 9.59 -3.18
N GLY A 202 -6.86 10.19 -4.29
CA GLY A 202 -5.85 11.25 -4.33
C GLY A 202 -6.17 12.44 -3.39
N ALA A 203 -7.40 12.95 -3.38
CA ALA A 203 -7.78 14.04 -2.49
C ALA A 203 -7.73 13.67 -0.99
N PRO A 204 -8.20 12.50 -0.53
CA PRO A 204 -7.92 11.99 0.82
C PRO A 204 -6.43 11.93 1.17
N VAL A 205 -5.60 11.39 0.26
CA VAL A 205 -4.14 11.33 0.46
C VAL A 205 -3.54 12.74 0.64
N GLN A 206 -3.91 13.70 -0.20
CA GLN A 206 -3.44 15.10 -0.08
C GLN A 206 -3.82 15.70 1.28
N LYS A 207 -5.04 15.46 1.77
CA LYS A 207 -5.47 15.91 3.11
C LYS A 207 -4.64 15.25 4.22
N ALA A 208 -4.36 13.95 4.12
CA ALA A 208 -3.51 13.25 5.08
C ALA A 208 -2.08 13.79 5.07
N LEU A 209 -1.47 13.98 3.89
CA LEU A 209 -0.14 14.57 3.75
C LEU A 209 -0.06 15.97 4.36
N GLN A 210 -1.07 16.82 4.09
CA GLN A 210 -1.13 18.17 4.66
C GLN A 210 -1.25 18.13 6.20
N LYS A 211 -2.10 17.24 6.74
CA LYS A 211 -2.26 17.07 8.19
C LYS A 211 -0.96 16.64 8.87
N LEU A 212 -0.26 15.69 8.28
CA LEU A 212 0.97 15.12 8.84
C LEU A 212 2.23 15.98 8.60
N SER A 213 2.15 16.99 7.72
CA SER A 213 3.32 17.83 7.35
C SER A 213 3.91 18.63 8.51
N GLY A 214 3.14 18.86 9.58
CA GLY A 214 3.62 19.52 10.79
C GLY A 214 4.35 18.62 11.78
N LEU A 215 4.35 17.28 11.55
CA LEU A 215 4.99 16.33 12.43
C LEU A 215 6.45 16.09 11.98
N PRO A 216 7.41 16.10 12.91
CA PRO A 216 8.79 15.70 12.61
C PRO A 216 8.86 14.18 12.46
N ILE A 217 8.74 13.67 11.22
CA ILE A 217 8.78 12.24 10.91
C ILE A 217 10.20 11.86 10.46
N GLU A 218 10.84 10.97 11.21
CA GLU A 218 12.18 10.42 10.90
C GLU A 218 12.15 8.92 10.57
N THR A 219 11.02 8.25 10.84
CA THR A 219 10.80 6.85 10.46
C THR A 219 9.34 6.66 10.05
N ILE A 220 9.10 5.95 8.95
CA ILE A 220 7.76 5.52 8.53
C ILE A 220 7.71 4.00 8.55
N CYS A 221 6.78 3.47 9.33
CA CYS A 221 6.46 2.06 9.51
C CYS A 221 5.11 1.77 8.84
N SER A 222 5.13 1.42 7.56
CA SER A 222 3.93 1.01 6.82
C SER A 222 3.61 -0.48 7.03
N THR A 223 2.38 -0.87 6.74
CA THR A 223 1.92 -2.27 6.85
C THR A 223 2.46 -3.18 5.75
N HIS A 224 3.05 -2.61 4.68
CA HIS A 224 3.69 -3.34 3.60
C HIS A 224 5.02 -2.71 3.18
N GLY A 225 5.99 -3.56 2.80
CA GLY A 225 7.28 -3.14 2.27
C GLY A 225 8.28 -2.66 3.32
N PRO A 226 9.33 -1.94 2.93
CA PRO A 226 10.39 -1.49 3.82
C PRO A 226 9.95 -0.51 4.89
N VAL A 227 10.61 -0.52 6.04
CA VAL A 227 10.58 0.60 6.98
C VAL A 227 11.47 1.71 6.42
N TRP A 228 10.91 2.90 6.25
CA TRP A 228 11.57 4.02 5.62
C TRP A 228 12.24 4.94 6.65
N GLN A 229 13.54 5.17 6.50
CA GLN A 229 14.33 6.09 7.32
C GLN A 229 15.19 7.04 6.45
N GLN A 230 15.94 6.49 5.50
CA GLN A 230 16.83 7.28 4.65
C GLN A 230 16.13 7.88 3.43
N LYS A 231 15.03 7.29 2.98
CA LYS A 231 14.36 7.68 1.74
C LYS A 231 12.98 8.30 1.93
N ILE A 232 12.66 8.78 3.14
CA ILE A 232 11.36 9.37 3.51
C ILE A 232 10.94 10.48 2.53
N GLY A 233 11.83 11.40 2.21
CA GLY A 233 11.53 12.50 1.28
C GLY A 233 11.13 12.01 -0.11
N ARG A 234 11.78 10.94 -0.61
CA ARG A 234 11.41 10.31 -1.90
C ARG A 234 10.06 9.60 -1.82
N VAL A 235 9.82 8.89 -0.74
CA VAL A 235 8.56 8.16 -0.49
C VAL A 235 7.38 9.13 -0.43
N ILE A 236 7.48 10.19 0.37
CA ILE A 236 6.46 11.23 0.46
C ILE A 236 6.28 11.92 -0.89
N GLY A 237 7.38 12.23 -1.60
CA GLY A 237 7.33 12.86 -2.93
C GLY A 237 6.60 12.01 -3.97
N ILE A 238 6.78 10.69 -3.97
CA ILE A 238 6.04 9.76 -4.85
C ILE A 238 4.53 9.79 -4.53
N TYR A 239 4.16 9.69 -3.26
CA TYR A 239 2.75 9.72 -2.84
C TYR A 239 2.09 11.08 -3.14
N ASP A 240 2.80 12.18 -2.93
CA ASP A 240 2.35 13.53 -3.24
C ASP A 240 2.10 13.71 -4.74
N GLN A 241 3.06 13.31 -5.59
CA GLN A 241 2.93 13.37 -7.04
C GLN A 241 1.76 12.52 -7.55
N LEU A 242 1.67 11.26 -7.12
CA LEU A 242 0.64 10.33 -7.58
C LEU A 242 -0.76 10.76 -7.12
N SER A 243 -0.89 11.31 -5.91
CA SER A 243 -2.17 11.76 -5.36
C SER A 243 -2.67 13.07 -5.98
N ARG A 244 -1.79 13.88 -6.57
CA ARG A 244 -2.16 15.00 -7.45
C ARG A 244 -2.41 14.55 -8.89
N TYR A 245 -2.23 13.27 -9.18
CA TYR A 245 -2.32 12.72 -10.54
C TYR A 245 -1.34 13.37 -11.51
N GLU A 246 -0.19 13.81 -11.05
CA GLU A 246 0.84 14.42 -11.88
C GLU A 246 1.69 13.33 -12.54
N GLY A 247 1.64 13.26 -13.88
CA GLY A 247 2.44 12.32 -14.66
C GLY A 247 3.80 12.92 -15.04
N GLU A 248 4.82 12.08 -15.07
CA GLU A 248 6.12 12.39 -15.65
C GLU A 248 5.99 12.46 -17.20
N PRO A 249 6.82 13.24 -17.90
CA PRO A 249 6.84 13.22 -19.36
C PRO A 249 7.12 11.82 -19.90
N GLY A 250 6.16 11.24 -20.61
CA GLY A 250 6.28 9.89 -21.17
C GLY A 250 4.96 9.41 -21.75
N VAL A 251 5.03 8.31 -22.49
CA VAL A 251 3.91 7.76 -23.25
C VAL A 251 3.74 6.27 -22.91
N VAL A 252 2.54 5.91 -22.51
CA VAL A 252 2.10 4.51 -22.45
C VAL A 252 1.27 4.23 -23.70
N ILE A 253 1.67 3.22 -24.46
CA ILE A 253 0.92 2.68 -25.61
C ILE A 253 0.36 1.33 -25.19
N ALA A 254 -0.94 1.21 -25.00
CA ALA A 254 -1.62 -0.01 -24.61
C ALA A 254 -2.55 -0.48 -25.73
N TYR A 255 -2.37 -1.71 -26.23
CA TYR A 255 -3.15 -2.18 -27.36
C TYR A 255 -3.62 -3.63 -27.22
N GLY A 256 -4.76 -3.94 -27.83
CA GLY A 256 -5.18 -5.29 -28.19
C GLY A 256 -4.89 -5.56 -29.67
N SER A 257 -4.58 -6.79 -30.05
CA SER A 257 -4.36 -7.15 -31.46
C SER A 257 -4.68 -8.61 -31.70
N MET A 258 -5.51 -8.89 -32.71
CA MET A 258 -5.85 -10.27 -33.10
C MET A 258 -4.84 -10.85 -34.11
N TYR A 259 -4.57 -10.12 -35.19
CA TYR A 259 -3.78 -10.58 -36.33
C TYR A 259 -2.54 -9.72 -36.60
N GLY A 260 -2.12 -8.90 -35.65
CA GLY A 260 -0.90 -8.11 -35.74
C GLY A 260 -1.03 -6.70 -36.32
N ASN A 261 -2.15 -6.30 -36.92
CA ASN A 261 -2.29 -4.98 -37.52
C ASN A 261 -2.19 -3.84 -36.48
N THR A 262 -2.93 -3.95 -35.37
CA THR A 262 -2.85 -2.98 -34.27
C THR A 262 -1.47 -2.98 -33.62
N ALA A 263 -0.83 -4.16 -33.50
CA ALA A 263 0.53 -4.26 -32.98
C ALA A 263 1.53 -3.49 -33.89
N GLN A 264 1.45 -3.65 -35.21
CA GLN A 264 2.31 -2.93 -36.15
C GLN A 264 2.10 -1.41 -36.06
N MET A 265 0.88 -0.97 -35.85
CA MET A 265 0.59 0.45 -35.63
C MET A 265 1.21 0.98 -34.34
N ALA A 266 1.06 0.23 -33.24
CA ALA A 266 1.66 0.59 -31.96
C ALA A 266 3.18 0.74 -32.06
N GLU A 267 3.83 -0.22 -32.73
CA GLU A 267 5.27 -0.19 -32.98
C GLU A 267 5.69 0.99 -33.87
N LYS A 268 4.88 1.33 -34.89
CA LYS A 268 5.14 2.48 -35.73
C LYS A 268 5.01 3.79 -34.96
N ILE A 269 3.96 3.93 -34.15
CA ILE A 269 3.76 5.10 -33.29
C ILE A 269 4.94 5.26 -32.33
N ALA A 270 5.37 4.18 -31.67
CA ALA A 270 6.52 4.21 -30.77
C ALA A 270 7.79 4.72 -31.46
N ARG A 271 8.06 4.24 -32.69
CA ARG A 271 9.21 4.70 -33.48
C ARG A 271 9.11 6.17 -33.85
N GLU A 272 7.96 6.62 -34.29
CA GLU A 272 7.76 8.03 -34.67
C GLU A 272 7.92 8.96 -33.46
N LEU A 273 7.38 8.56 -32.28
CA LEU A 273 7.59 9.29 -31.02
C LEU A 273 9.09 9.37 -30.66
N THR A 274 9.83 8.27 -30.85
CA THR A 274 11.27 8.25 -30.62
C THR A 274 12.00 9.22 -31.56
N VAL A 275 11.62 9.26 -32.85
CA VAL A 275 12.15 10.25 -33.82
C VAL A 275 11.86 11.68 -33.39
N GLN A 276 10.73 11.93 -32.72
CA GLN A 276 10.36 13.23 -32.16
C GLN A 276 11.04 13.53 -30.83
N GLY A 277 11.94 12.64 -30.35
CA GLY A 277 12.73 12.86 -29.13
C GLY A 277 12.06 12.41 -27.82
N VAL A 278 10.92 11.72 -27.88
CA VAL A 278 10.29 11.13 -26.69
C VAL A 278 11.13 9.93 -26.21
N LYS A 279 11.55 9.94 -24.95
CA LYS A 279 12.45 8.92 -24.38
C LYS A 279 11.72 7.85 -23.57
N ASN A 280 10.70 8.26 -22.80
CA ASN A 280 9.96 7.35 -21.92
C ASN A 280 8.74 6.82 -22.68
N ILE A 281 8.91 5.73 -23.42
CA ILE A 281 7.85 5.06 -24.18
C ILE A 281 7.73 3.63 -23.67
N ILE A 282 6.54 3.26 -23.19
CA ILE A 282 6.23 1.90 -22.76
C ILE A 282 5.14 1.36 -23.67
N VAL A 283 5.34 0.16 -24.20
CA VAL A 283 4.39 -0.48 -25.11
C VAL A 283 3.88 -1.78 -24.49
N TYR A 284 2.56 -1.89 -24.37
CA TYR A 284 1.89 -3.05 -23.79
C TYR A 284 0.93 -3.70 -24.79
N ASN A 285 1.17 -5.01 -25.04
CA ASN A 285 0.15 -5.88 -25.60
C ASN A 285 -0.74 -6.40 -24.46
N LEU A 286 -1.97 -5.93 -24.39
CA LEU A 286 -2.89 -6.21 -23.27
C LEU A 286 -3.30 -7.69 -23.17
N SER A 287 -3.16 -8.48 -24.24
CA SER A 287 -3.41 -9.92 -24.18
C SER A 287 -2.39 -10.70 -23.31
N TYR A 288 -1.24 -10.09 -23.04
CA TYR A 288 -0.13 -10.74 -22.30
C TYR A 288 0.37 -9.92 -21.11
N ALA A 289 0.07 -8.63 -21.08
CA ALA A 289 0.55 -7.75 -20.03
C ALA A 289 -0.20 -7.97 -18.72
N ASP A 290 0.53 -7.90 -17.61
CA ASP A 290 -0.12 -7.74 -16.30
C ASP A 290 -0.74 -6.35 -16.21
N ILE A 291 -2.05 -6.32 -15.99
CA ILE A 291 -2.84 -5.08 -15.99
C ILE A 291 -2.40 -4.11 -14.90
N SER A 292 -1.88 -4.60 -13.77
CA SER A 292 -1.40 -3.74 -12.67
C SER A 292 -0.17 -2.94 -13.07
N ASN A 293 0.73 -3.50 -13.89
CA ASN A 293 1.87 -2.78 -14.45
C ASN A 293 1.42 -1.69 -15.43
N VAL A 294 0.42 -1.99 -16.26
CA VAL A 294 -0.16 -1.01 -17.19
C VAL A 294 -0.75 0.17 -16.41
N ILE A 295 -1.54 -0.11 -15.36
CA ILE A 295 -2.15 0.92 -14.49
C ILE A 295 -1.06 1.74 -13.79
N ARG A 296 -0.01 1.11 -13.25
CA ARG A 296 1.15 1.78 -12.65
C ARG A 296 1.74 2.82 -13.61
N ASP A 297 1.99 2.42 -14.85
CA ASP A 297 2.66 3.30 -15.80
C ASP A 297 1.72 4.40 -16.35
N ILE A 298 0.40 4.15 -16.37
CA ILE A 298 -0.59 5.20 -16.63
C ILE A 298 -0.61 6.23 -15.48
N PHE A 299 -0.37 5.83 -14.24
CA PHE A 299 -0.20 6.77 -13.12
C PHE A 299 1.14 7.51 -13.21
N LYS A 300 2.18 6.85 -13.67
CA LYS A 300 3.53 7.40 -13.76
C LYS A 300 3.70 8.41 -14.89
N TYR A 301 3.12 8.15 -16.07
CA TYR A 301 3.34 8.96 -17.26
C TYR A 301 2.12 9.81 -17.65
N ASP A 302 2.37 10.93 -18.33
CA ASP A 302 1.34 11.95 -18.63
C ASP A 302 0.50 11.66 -19.89
N THR A 303 0.91 10.72 -20.72
CA THR A 303 0.26 10.43 -22.01
C THR A 303 -0.10 8.95 -22.15
N LEU A 304 -1.35 8.67 -22.54
CA LEU A 304 -1.86 7.34 -22.85
C LEU A 304 -2.36 7.26 -24.28
N ILE A 305 -1.88 6.30 -25.04
CA ILE A 305 -2.38 5.94 -26.38
C ILE A 305 -2.97 4.53 -26.28
N VAL A 306 -4.21 4.38 -26.72
CA VAL A 306 -4.90 3.08 -26.72
C VAL A 306 -5.20 2.66 -28.14
N GLY A 307 -4.83 1.42 -28.49
CA GLY A 307 -5.14 0.79 -29.78
C GLY A 307 -6.07 -0.41 -29.61
N SER A 308 -7.18 -0.47 -30.35
CA SER A 308 -8.12 -1.59 -30.32
C SER A 308 -8.56 -1.98 -31.73
N PRO A 309 -8.58 -3.29 -32.05
CA PRO A 309 -9.40 -3.75 -33.17
C PRO A 309 -10.87 -3.82 -32.71
N THR A 310 -11.78 -3.78 -33.67
CA THR A 310 -13.19 -4.08 -33.42
C THR A 310 -13.36 -5.58 -33.22
N TYR A 311 -14.05 -5.98 -32.16
CA TYR A 311 -14.41 -7.36 -31.87
C TYR A 311 -15.90 -7.46 -31.51
N ASN A 312 -16.66 -8.23 -32.26
CA ASN A 312 -18.13 -8.35 -32.09
C ASN A 312 -18.89 -7.00 -32.06
N GLY A 313 -18.42 -6.01 -32.82
CA GLY A 313 -19.00 -4.66 -32.82
C GLY A 313 -18.54 -3.73 -31.68
N GLU A 314 -17.72 -4.24 -30.74
CA GLU A 314 -17.26 -3.56 -29.54
C GLU A 314 -15.72 -3.44 -29.51
N LEU A 315 -15.19 -2.89 -28.43
CA LEU A 315 -13.75 -2.90 -28.17
C LEU A 315 -13.23 -4.32 -27.96
N PHE A 316 -11.98 -4.54 -28.27
CA PHE A 316 -11.29 -5.77 -27.89
C PHE A 316 -11.36 -5.95 -26.36
N PRO A 317 -11.71 -7.15 -25.83
CA PRO A 317 -12.07 -7.35 -24.40
C PRO A 317 -11.04 -6.80 -23.41
N GLU A 318 -9.76 -7.04 -23.64
CA GLU A 318 -8.68 -6.57 -22.75
C GLU A 318 -8.55 -5.05 -22.74
N VAL A 319 -8.82 -4.41 -23.89
CA VAL A 319 -8.87 -2.94 -23.99
C VAL A 319 -10.07 -2.39 -23.21
N GLY A 320 -11.24 -3.01 -23.36
CA GLY A 320 -12.43 -2.67 -22.58
C GLY A 320 -12.17 -2.79 -21.07
N SER A 321 -11.55 -3.88 -20.63
CA SER A 321 -11.16 -4.10 -19.24
C SER A 321 -10.20 -3.02 -18.71
N LEU A 322 -9.19 -2.63 -19.50
CA LEU A 322 -8.27 -1.54 -19.11
C LEU A 322 -9.02 -0.23 -18.94
N LEU A 323 -9.85 0.16 -19.90
CA LEU A 323 -10.60 1.43 -19.86
C LEU A 323 -11.56 1.47 -18.65
N GLN A 324 -12.22 0.35 -18.33
CA GLN A 324 -13.03 0.24 -17.10
C GLN A 324 -12.19 0.49 -15.86
N LYS A 325 -11.04 -0.17 -15.72
CA LYS A 325 -10.15 0.01 -14.55
C LYS A 325 -9.62 1.43 -14.41
N ILE A 326 -9.37 2.12 -15.51
CA ILE A 326 -9.00 3.56 -15.52
C ILE A 326 -10.17 4.41 -15.02
N SER A 327 -11.37 4.14 -15.52
CA SER A 327 -12.60 4.86 -15.13
C SER A 327 -12.89 4.72 -13.64
N GLU A 328 -12.75 3.50 -13.09
CA GLU A 328 -12.94 3.21 -11.65
C GLU A 328 -12.02 4.04 -10.75
N ARG A 329 -10.83 4.40 -11.22
CA ARG A 329 -9.83 5.19 -10.50
C ARG A 329 -10.01 6.69 -10.66
N CYS A 330 -10.95 7.11 -11.50
CA CYS A 330 -11.26 8.52 -11.74
C CYS A 330 -10.01 9.37 -12.03
N ILE A 331 -9.05 8.85 -12.82
CA ILE A 331 -7.80 9.53 -13.12
C ILE A 331 -8.14 10.79 -13.92
N PRO A 332 -7.94 12.00 -13.38
CA PRO A 332 -8.12 13.23 -14.15
C PRO A 332 -6.92 13.47 -15.06
N CYS A 333 -7.15 14.20 -16.12
CA CYS A 333 -6.09 14.88 -16.89
C CYS A 333 -4.91 14.00 -17.33
N ARG A 334 -5.15 13.08 -18.28
CA ARG A 334 -4.08 12.51 -19.11
C ARG A 334 -4.27 13.01 -20.55
N LYS A 335 -3.18 13.24 -21.25
CA LYS A 335 -3.22 13.35 -22.70
C LYS A 335 -3.64 11.97 -23.23
N PHE A 336 -4.75 11.91 -23.93
CA PHE A 336 -5.34 10.63 -24.34
C PHE A 336 -5.54 10.59 -25.85
N ALA A 337 -5.12 9.50 -26.47
CA ALA A 337 -5.42 9.19 -27.86
C ALA A 337 -5.99 7.76 -27.97
N LEU A 338 -7.07 7.61 -28.71
CA LEU A 338 -7.69 6.32 -29.01
C LEU A 338 -7.67 6.08 -30.52
N SER A 339 -7.16 4.93 -30.93
CA SER A 339 -7.24 4.43 -32.28
C SER A 339 -8.08 3.16 -32.35
N LEU A 340 -9.18 3.21 -33.12
CA LEU A 340 -10.01 2.04 -33.41
C LEU A 340 -9.74 1.62 -34.86
N ILE A 341 -9.44 0.34 -35.04
CA ILE A 341 -9.28 -0.25 -36.38
C ILE A 341 -10.53 -1.06 -36.65
N HIS A 342 -11.36 -0.55 -37.57
CA HIS A 342 -12.46 -1.32 -38.14
C HIS A 342 -11.90 -2.23 -39.22
N ILE A 343 -12.15 -3.51 -39.11
CA ILE A 343 -11.89 -4.50 -40.17
C ILE A 343 -13.20 -4.78 -40.87
#